data_4ceecd6ce4ee8e624247ff10b86d9d0b
#
_entry.id   4ceecd6ce4ee8e624247ff10b86d9d0b
#
_cell.length_a   1.000
_cell.length_b   1.000
_cell.length_c   1.000
_cell.angle_alpha   90.00
_cell.angle_beta   90.00
_cell.angle_gamma   90.00
#
_symmetry.space_group_name_H-M   'P 1'
#
loop_
_entity.id
_entity.type
_entity.pdbx_description
1 polymer ?
#
loop_
_entity_poly.entity_id
_entity_poly.type
_entity_poly.pdbx_seq_one_letter_code
_entity_poly.pdbx_strand_id
1 'polypeptide(L)'
;AGLHFTDELLHKLEQQNIRQAFITLHVGLGTFRPVEVEDITTHNMHSEWVEVPSLTVDKIHMTKAKGGRIIAVGTTVVRALEGAALANDGYGSHKSLIRPFCDHTNIFIYPGYKWRVVEGLITNFHLPRSSLMMLVSAMIGRKRLLSLYQDAIAKQCRFYSFGDAMLILPSAKIN
;
A
#
# COMPACT_ATOMS: atom_id res chain seq x y z
N ALA A 1 0.97 9.76 4.03
CA ALA A 1 0.09 8.64 4.44
C ALA A 1 0.13 8.40 5.93
N GLY A 2 0.45 8.82 6.85
CA GLY A 2 0.39 8.55 8.31
C GLY A 2 -0.03 9.76 9.13
N LEU A 3 -0.66 10.74 8.51
CA LEU A 3 -1.07 11.98 9.17
C LEU A 3 -1.98 11.77 10.40
N HIS A 4 -2.71 10.64 10.42
CA HIS A 4 -3.61 10.28 11.52
C HIS A 4 -2.89 9.58 12.69
N PHE A 5 -1.63 9.22 12.52
CA PHE A 5 -0.84 8.52 13.52
C PHE A 5 -0.13 9.52 14.42
N THR A 6 -0.71 9.77 15.59
CA THR A 6 -0.09 10.57 16.65
C THR A 6 0.87 9.70 17.48
N ASP A 7 1.78 10.33 18.22
CA ASP A 7 2.70 9.62 19.13
C ASP A 7 1.91 8.79 20.16
N GLU A 8 0.79 9.32 20.64
CA GLU A 8 -0.09 8.59 21.56
C GLU A 8 -0.68 7.32 20.92
N LEU A 9 -1.12 7.39 19.66
CA LEU A 9 -1.63 6.22 18.94
C LEU A 9 -0.52 5.19 18.71
N LEU A 10 0.65 5.64 18.29
CA LEU A 10 1.82 4.77 18.09
C LEU A 10 2.20 4.05 19.37
N HIS A 11 2.22 4.76 20.50
CA HIS A 11 2.47 4.16 21.80
C HIS A 11 1.40 3.13 22.22
N LYS A 12 0.12 3.43 21.99
CA LYS A 12 -0.98 2.47 22.25
C LYS A 12 -0.84 1.20 21.39
N LEU A 13 -0.44 1.33 20.14
CA LEU A 13 -0.20 0.17 19.27
C LEU A 13 0.95 -0.69 19.81
N GLU A 14 2.02 -0.07 20.26
CA GLU A 14 3.17 -0.77 20.86
C GLU A 14 2.78 -1.53 22.13
N GLN A 15 1.98 -0.92 23.01
CA GLN A 15 1.43 -1.57 24.22
C GLN A 15 0.58 -2.80 23.85
N GLN A 16 -0.05 -2.84 22.69
CA GLN A 16 -0.81 -3.98 22.18
C GLN A 16 0.07 -4.96 21.37
N ASN A 17 1.40 -4.85 21.47
CA ASN A 17 2.37 -5.65 20.69
C ASN A 17 2.20 -5.54 19.17
N ILE A 18 1.63 -4.45 18.67
CA ILE A 18 1.57 -4.13 17.24
C ILE A 18 2.86 -3.41 16.87
N ARG A 19 3.74 -4.10 16.17
CA ARG A 19 5.04 -3.59 15.80
C ARG A 19 4.95 -2.59 14.66
N GLN A 20 5.84 -1.61 14.73
CA GLN A 20 5.98 -0.57 13.71
C GLN A 20 7.28 -0.76 12.94
N ALA A 21 7.24 -0.49 11.65
CA ALA A 21 8.40 -0.45 10.77
C ALA A 21 8.24 0.69 9.76
N PHE A 22 9.35 1.25 9.29
CA PHE A 22 9.36 2.41 8.43
C PHE A 22 10.08 2.10 7.13
N ILE A 23 9.64 2.74 6.07
CA ILE A 23 10.29 2.80 4.76
C ILE A 23 10.44 4.26 4.34
N THR A 24 11.27 4.53 3.35
CA THR A 24 11.34 5.84 2.71
C THR A 24 10.96 5.69 1.24
N LEU A 25 10.14 6.60 0.74
CA LEU A 25 9.86 6.76 -0.68
C LEU A 25 9.83 8.24 -1.02
N HIS A 26 10.58 8.64 -2.04
CA HIS A 26 10.56 10.00 -2.55
C HIS A 26 9.45 10.16 -3.56
N VAL A 27 8.34 10.77 -3.12
CA VAL A 27 7.14 10.93 -3.95
C VAL A 27 7.38 11.94 -5.07
N GLY A 28 7.21 11.48 -6.31
CA GLY A 28 7.24 12.34 -7.49
C GLY A 28 5.88 12.96 -7.81
N LEU A 29 5.89 14.11 -8.49
CA LEU A 29 4.65 14.79 -8.94
C LEU A 29 3.75 13.91 -9.83
N GLY A 30 4.35 12.95 -10.53
CA GLY A 30 3.63 12.07 -11.45
C GLY A 30 2.66 11.09 -10.78
N THR A 31 2.85 10.78 -9.49
CA THR A 31 1.99 9.82 -8.76
C THR A 31 0.54 10.32 -8.63
N PHE A 32 0.33 11.63 -8.65
CA PHE A 32 -1.00 12.23 -8.52
C PHE A 32 -1.66 12.56 -9.86
N ARG A 33 -0.98 12.29 -10.98
CA ARG A 33 -1.58 12.50 -12.30
C ARG A 33 -2.71 11.51 -12.56
N PRO A 34 -3.80 11.93 -13.19
CA PRO A 34 -4.84 11.03 -13.63
C PRO A 34 -4.29 9.97 -14.59
N VAL A 35 -4.87 8.79 -14.55
CA VAL A 35 -4.62 7.76 -15.58
C VAL A 35 -5.51 8.11 -16.77
N GLU A 36 -4.89 8.61 -17.84
CA GLU A 36 -5.58 9.13 -19.03
C GLU A 36 -5.71 8.10 -20.17
N VAL A 37 -5.06 6.93 -20.01
CA VAL A 37 -5.09 5.88 -21.03
C VAL A 37 -6.37 5.05 -20.92
N GLU A 38 -6.92 4.64 -22.06
CA GLU A 38 -8.07 3.73 -22.11
C GLU A 38 -7.68 2.30 -21.67
N ASP A 39 -6.54 1.83 -22.13
CA ASP A 39 -5.96 0.56 -21.67
C ASP A 39 -4.97 0.83 -20.54
N ILE A 40 -5.38 0.49 -19.31
CA ILE A 40 -4.57 0.69 -18.10
C ILE A 40 -3.25 -0.06 -18.14
N THR A 41 -3.12 -1.13 -18.93
CA THR A 41 -1.88 -1.91 -19.03
C THR A 41 -0.77 -1.13 -19.75
N THR A 42 -1.11 -0.10 -20.51
CA THR A 42 -0.17 0.77 -21.21
C THR A 42 0.27 1.97 -20.38
N HIS A 43 -0.28 2.14 -19.17
CA HIS A 43 0.07 3.26 -18.31
C HIS A 43 1.48 3.12 -17.75
N ASN A 44 2.32 4.11 -18.02
CA ASN A 44 3.67 4.19 -17.47
C ASN A 44 3.68 4.98 -16.17
N MET A 45 3.91 4.28 -15.06
CA MET A 45 4.11 4.93 -13.77
C MET A 45 5.46 5.63 -13.71
N HIS A 46 5.48 6.81 -13.11
CA HIS A 46 6.73 7.50 -12.80
C HIS A 46 7.57 6.68 -11.83
N SER A 47 8.86 6.67 -12.08
CA SER A 47 9.84 6.03 -11.21
C SER A 47 10.05 6.86 -9.95
N GLU A 48 10.01 6.22 -8.79
CA GLU A 48 10.21 6.84 -7.48
C GLU A 48 11.27 6.07 -6.70
N TRP A 49 12.16 6.80 -6.05
CA TRP A 49 13.19 6.18 -5.22
C TRP A 49 12.61 5.65 -3.93
N VAL A 50 13.02 4.44 -3.57
CA VAL A 50 12.51 3.68 -2.42
C VAL A 50 13.66 3.11 -1.62
N GLU A 51 13.54 3.19 -0.29
CA GLU A 51 14.39 2.45 0.64
C GLU A 51 13.53 1.61 1.58
N VAL A 52 13.80 0.30 1.58
CA VAL A 52 13.28 -0.65 2.56
C VAL A 52 14.46 -1.18 3.37
N PRO A 53 14.71 -0.65 4.57
CA PRO A 53 15.85 -1.03 5.40
C PRO A 53 15.81 -2.49 5.84
N SER A 54 16.98 -3.09 6.10
CA SER A 54 17.10 -4.47 6.62
C SER A 54 16.28 -4.69 7.89
N LEU A 55 16.30 -3.73 8.82
CA LEU A 55 15.51 -3.80 10.05
C LEU A 55 14.00 -3.93 9.78
N THR A 56 13.49 -3.23 8.75
CA THR A 56 12.07 -3.34 8.34
C THR A 56 11.79 -4.71 7.74
N VAL A 57 12.68 -5.21 6.90
CA VAL A 57 12.60 -6.55 6.30
C VAL A 57 12.59 -7.63 7.38
N ASP A 58 13.49 -7.55 8.36
CA ASP A 58 13.56 -8.50 9.48
C ASP A 58 12.26 -8.51 10.30
N LYS A 59 11.68 -7.34 10.58
CA LYS A 59 10.39 -7.23 11.27
C LYS A 59 9.26 -7.86 10.45
N ILE A 60 9.24 -7.68 9.13
CA ILE A 60 8.27 -8.33 8.23
C ILE A 60 8.41 -9.85 8.29
N HIS A 61 9.63 -10.38 8.15
CA HIS A 61 9.89 -11.82 8.20
C HIS A 61 9.48 -12.41 9.54
N MET A 62 9.89 -11.78 10.66
CA MET A 62 9.51 -12.23 12.00
C MET A 62 8.00 -12.22 12.24
N THR A 63 7.31 -11.21 11.68
CA THR A 63 5.85 -11.10 11.80
C THR A 63 5.17 -12.22 11.01
N LYS A 64 5.60 -12.46 9.78
CA LYS A 64 5.08 -13.54 8.95
C LYS A 64 5.34 -14.92 9.53
N ALA A 65 6.55 -15.16 10.04
CA ALA A 65 6.92 -16.44 10.68
C ALA A 65 6.05 -16.77 11.90
N LYS A 66 5.52 -15.75 12.58
CA LYS A 66 4.59 -15.88 13.72
C LYS A 66 3.11 -15.90 13.33
N GLY A 67 2.80 -15.98 12.04
CA GLY A 67 1.41 -15.92 11.54
C GLY A 67 0.77 -14.54 11.65
N GLY A 68 1.57 -13.49 11.89
CA GLY A 68 1.10 -12.12 11.93
C GLY A 68 0.84 -11.54 10.53
N ARG A 69 0.31 -10.32 10.50
CA ARG A 69 -0.17 -9.64 9.28
C ARG A 69 0.61 -8.36 9.04
N ILE A 70 0.84 -8.05 7.76
CA ILE A 70 1.50 -6.81 7.33
C ILE A 70 0.42 -5.84 6.85
N ILE A 71 0.22 -4.78 7.62
CA ILE A 71 -0.72 -3.70 7.34
C ILE A 71 0.08 -2.47 6.90
N ALA A 72 -0.07 -2.08 5.66
CA ALA A 72 0.57 -0.86 5.16
C ALA A 72 -0.22 0.38 5.62
N VAL A 73 0.48 1.43 5.99
CA VAL A 73 -0.11 2.75 6.25
C VAL A 73 0.27 3.66 5.09
N GLY A 74 -0.66 3.82 4.16
CA GLY A 74 -0.52 4.58 2.92
C GLY A 74 -0.18 3.73 1.69
N THR A 75 -0.72 4.17 0.57
CA THR A 75 -0.44 3.58 -0.76
C THR A 75 1.03 3.67 -1.15
N THR A 76 1.75 4.67 -0.64
CA THR A 76 3.21 4.82 -0.76
C THR A 76 3.94 3.61 -0.18
N VAL A 77 3.56 3.18 1.03
CA VAL A 77 4.16 2.00 1.68
C VAL A 77 3.84 0.72 0.89
N VAL A 78 2.61 0.61 0.38
CA VAL A 78 2.24 -0.52 -0.50
C VAL A 78 3.17 -0.59 -1.70
N ARG A 79 3.34 0.51 -2.43
CA ARG A 79 4.18 0.55 -3.63
C ARG A 79 5.65 0.25 -3.32
N ALA A 80 6.16 0.75 -2.21
CA ALA A 80 7.52 0.47 -1.78
C ALA A 80 7.74 -1.02 -1.47
N LEU A 81 6.87 -1.64 -0.67
CA LEU A 81 7.02 -3.03 -0.27
C LEU A 81 6.77 -4.01 -1.43
N GLU A 82 5.72 -3.78 -2.21
CA GLU A 82 5.39 -4.63 -3.36
C GLU A 82 6.41 -4.45 -4.50
N GLY A 83 6.92 -3.23 -4.72
CA GLY A 83 7.98 -2.94 -5.69
C GLY A 83 9.30 -3.63 -5.31
N ALA A 84 9.71 -3.54 -4.05
CA ALA A 84 10.89 -4.23 -3.54
C ALA A 84 10.76 -5.75 -3.65
N ALA A 85 9.58 -6.31 -3.36
CA ALA A 85 9.33 -7.73 -3.51
C ALA A 85 9.35 -8.18 -4.98
N LEU A 86 8.78 -7.37 -5.89
CA LEU A 86 8.78 -7.65 -7.33
C LEU A 86 10.20 -7.66 -7.92
N ALA A 87 11.04 -6.70 -7.52
CA ALA A 87 12.42 -6.62 -7.94
C ALA A 87 13.24 -7.86 -7.54
N ASN A 88 12.82 -8.56 -6.49
CA ASN A 88 13.49 -9.76 -5.98
C ASN A 88 12.94 -11.08 -6.56
N ASP A 89 11.88 -11.08 -7.36
CA ASP A 89 11.27 -12.29 -7.95
C ASP A 89 12.23 -13.07 -8.90
N GLY A 90 13.33 -12.47 -9.32
CA GLY A 90 14.35 -13.12 -10.18
C GLY A 90 15.50 -13.82 -9.45
N TYR A 91 15.60 -13.70 -8.14
CA TYR A 91 16.73 -14.21 -7.36
C TYR A 91 16.38 -15.49 -6.56
N GLY A 92 16.21 -16.63 -7.25
CA GLY A 92 16.21 -17.96 -6.65
C GLY A 92 14.84 -18.46 -6.17
N SER A 93 14.66 -19.77 -6.34
CA SER A 93 13.52 -20.57 -5.96
C SER A 93 13.17 -20.43 -4.47
N HIS A 94 11.89 -20.40 -4.19
CA HIS A 94 11.17 -20.38 -2.94
C HIS A 94 10.70 -19.00 -2.48
N LYS A 95 9.39 -18.75 -2.68
CA LYS A 95 8.55 -17.69 -2.05
C LYS A 95 9.40 -16.57 -1.48
N SER A 96 9.93 -15.71 -2.35
CA SER A 96 10.87 -14.70 -1.91
C SER A 96 10.14 -13.67 -1.10
N LEU A 97 10.20 -13.86 0.19
CA LEU A 97 9.97 -12.79 1.13
C LEU A 97 10.86 -11.61 0.70
N ILE A 98 10.33 -10.42 0.84
CA ILE A 98 11.02 -9.16 0.58
C ILE A 98 12.47 -9.17 1.13
N ARG A 99 13.38 -8.52 0.42
CA ARG A 99 14.77 -8.25 0.85
C ARG A 99 14.98 -6.75 1.04
N PRO A 100 16.04 -6.33 1.76
CA PRO A 100 16.45 -4.93 1.79
C PRO A 100 16.55 -4.38 0.36
N PHE A 101 16.03 -3.19 0.15
CA PHE A 101 15.91 -2.59 -1.17
C PHE A 101 16.25 -1.10 -1.09
N CYS A 102 17.08 -0.62 -2.01
CA CYS A 102 17.43 0.78 -2.12
C CYS A 102 17.63 1.10 -3.61
N ASP A 103 16.53 1.37 -4.30
CA ASP A 103 16.50 1.65 -5.74
C ASP A 103 15.14 2.27 -6.13
N HIS A 104 14.92 2.45 -7.40
CA HIS A 104 13.71 2.99 -7.97
C HIS A 104 12.64 1.92 -8.21
N THR A 105 11.38 2.30 -8.04
CA THR A 105 10.23 1.51 -8.45
C THR A 105 9.27 2.31 -9.32
N ASN A 106 8.79 1.72 -10.38
CA ASN A 106 7.71 2.24 -11.22
C ASN A 106 6.47 1.33 -11.18
N ILE A 107 6.34 0.57 -10.09
CA ILE A 107 5.24 -0.40 -9.95
C ILE A 107 3.88 0.26 -10.12
N PHE A 108 3.06 -0.31 -11.00
CA PHE A 108 1.67 0.04 -11.19
C PHE A 108 0.78 -1.12 -10.72
N ILE A 109 0.03 -0.88 -9.65
CA ILE A 109 -0.85 -1.89 -9.04
C ILE A 109 -2.29 -1.60 -9.47
N TYR A 110 -2.91 -2.56 -10.14
CA TYR A 110 -4.28 -2.49 -10.65
C TYR A 110 -4.98 -3.85 -10.49
N PRO A 111 -6.30 -3.96 -10.71
CA PRO A 111 -7.03 -5.23 -10.56
C PRO A 111 -6.38 -6.40 -11.30
N GLY A 112 -6.21 -7.52 -10.62
CA GLY A 112 -5.46 -8.69 -11.10
C GLY A 112 -4.02 -8.77 -10.58
N TYR A 113 -3.56 -7.76 -9.81
CA TYR A 113 -2.24 -7.79 -9.19
C TYR A 113 -2.10 -8.92 -8.16
N LYS A 114 -0.98 -9.66 -8.22
CA LYS A 114 -0.66 -10.73 -7.26
C LYS A 114 0.14 -10.16 -6.11
N TRP A 115 -0.51 -10.01 -4.97
CA TRP A 115 0.08 -9.46 -3.74
C TRP A 115 1.16 -10.36 -3.17
N ARG A 116 2.28 -9.77 -2.76
CA ARG A 116 3.47 -10.45 -2.25
C ARG A 116 3.67 -10.28 -0.76
N VAL A 117 3.53 -9.07 -0.27
CA VAL A 117 3.89 -8.68 1.11
C VAL A 117 2.68 -8.14 1.86
N VAL A 118 1.96 -7.19 1.26
CA VAL A 118 0.91 -6.43 1.95
C VAL A 118 -0.38 -7.21 2.04
N GLU A 119 -0.95 -7.28 3.24
CA GLU A 119 -2.19 -8.01 3.51
C GLU A 119 -3.36 -7.10 3.86
N GLY A 120 -3.09 -5.94 4.42
CA GLY A 120 -4.09 -4.92 4.71
C GLY A 120 -3.55 -3.52 4.49
N LEU A 121 -4.43 -2.53 4.49
CA LEU A 121 -4.08 -1.17 4.13
C LEU A 121 -4.90 -0.16 4.95
N ILE A 122 -4.20 0.85 5.49
CA ILE A 122 -4.83 2.08 5.96
C ILE A 122 -4.53 3.16 4.92
N THR A 123 -5.56 3.80 4.39
CA THR A 123 -5.41 4.81 3.35
C THR A 123 -6.54 5.83 3.38
N ASN A 124 -6.30 7.03 2.83
CA ASN A 124 -7.34 8.03 2.61
C ASN A 124 -8.25 7.64 1.42
N PHE A 125 -9.30 8.45 1.22
CA PHE A 125 -10.12 8.39 0.01
C PHE A 125 -9.44 9.15 -1.12
N HIS A 126 -9.22 8.50 -2.26
CA HIS A 126 -8.47 9.01 -3.40
C HIS A 126 -9.35 9.57 -4.50
N LEU A 127 -8.74 10.38 -5.38
CA LEU A 127 -9.39 10.93 -6.57
C LEU A 127 -9.85 9.83 -7.54
N PRO A 128 -10.99 10.02 -8.21
CA PRO A 128 -11.38 9.19 -9.35
C PRO A 128 -10.28 9.17 -10.43
N ARG A 129 -10.19 8.08 -11.17
CA ARG A 129 -9.20 7.87 -12.25
C ARG A 129 -7.73 7.99 -11.83
N SER A 130 -7.43 7.89 -10.53
CA SER A 130 -6.05 7.89 -10.05
C SER A 130 -5.46 6.48 -9.97
N SER A 131 -4.14 6.37 -10.11
CA SER A 131 -3.40 5.13 -9.88
C SER A 131 -3.61 4.59 -8.46
N LEU A 132 -3.83 5.48 -7.50
CA LEU A 132 -4.09 5.12 -6.09
C LEU A 132 -5.46 4.45 -5.93
N MET A 133 -6.48 4.92 -6.64
CA MET A 133 -7.80 4.26 -6.64
C MET A 133 -7.75 2.89 -7.31
N MET A 134 -6.91 2.72 -8.33
CA MET A 134 -6.67 1.42 -8.97
C MET A 134 -5.97 0.44 -8.03
N LEU A 135 -4.99 0.90 -7.26
CA LEU A 135 -4.31 0.10 -6.24
C LEU A 135 -5.30 -0.42 -5.19
N VAL A 136 -6.16 0.45 -4.65
CA VAL A 136 -7.19 0.02 -3.68
C VAL A 136 -8.20 -0.93 -4.34
N SER A 137 -8.57 -0.66 -5.60
CA SER A 137 -9.44 -1.52 -6.39
C SER A 137 -8.84 -2.92 -6.61
N ALA A 138 -7.52 -3.01 -6.76
CA ALA A 138 -6.81 -4.29 -6.84
C ALA A 138 -6.91 -5.09 -5.53
N MET A 139 -7.02 -4.42 -4.39
CA MET A 139 -7.09 -5.09 -3.08
C MET A 139 -8.48 -5.60 -2.74
N ILE A 140 -9.53 -4.82 -2.98
CA ILE A 140 -10.90 -5.14 -2.50
C ILE A 140 -11.93 -5.29 -3.61
N GLY A 141 -11.55 -5.11 -4.86
CA GLY A 141 -12.44 -5.14 -6.02
C GLY A 141 -13.12 -3.80 -6.31
N ARG A 142 -13.28 -3.50 -7.61
CA ARG A 142 -13.85 -2.22 -8.08
C ARG A 142 -15.27 -1.97 -7.57
N LYS A 143 -16.15 -2.98 -7.62
CA LYS A 143 -17.55 -2.82 -7.18
C LYS A 143 -17.65 -2.44 -5.71
N ARG A 144 -16.92 -3.15 -4.85
CA ARG A 144 -16.88 -2.89 -3.41
C ARG A 144 -16.31 -1.52 -3.11
N LEU A 145 -15.21 -1.14 -3.78
CA LEU A 145 -14.61 0.18 -3.60
C LEU A 145 -15.59 1.29 -3.95
N LEU A 146 -16.30 1.21 -5.07
CA LEU A 146 -17.27 2.22 -5.48
C LEU A 146 -18.44 2.33 -4.48
N SER A 147 -18.95 1.19 -3.97
CA SER A 147 -19.98 1.18 -2.92
C SER A 147 -19.49 1.88 -1.64
N LEU A 148 -18.28 1.57 -1.18
CA LEU A 148 -17.69 2.22 -0.01
C LEU A 148 -17.52 3.73 -0.20
N TYR A 149 -17.20 4.19 -1.43
CA TYR A 149 -17.10 5.61 -1.73
C TYR A 149 -18.47 6.31 -1.70
N GLN A 150 -19.53 5.65 -2.19
CA GLN A 150 -20.89 6.17 -2.06
C GLN A 150 -21.31 6.29 -0.60
N ASP A 151 -21.02 5.27 0.22
CA ASP A 151 -21.28 5.29 1.66
C ASP A 151 -20.50 6.41 2.37
N ALA A 152 -19.23 6.61 2.00
CA ALA A 152 -18.39 7.67 2.55
C ALA A 152 -18.94 9.06 2.20
N ILE A 153 -19.40 9.26 0.96
CA ILE A 153 -20.04 10.52 0.54
C ILE A 153 -21.33 10.75 1.31
N ALA A 154 -22.19 9.74 1.43
CA ALA A 154 -23.45 9.83 2.18
C ALA A 154 -23.23 10.14 3.67
N LYS A 155 -22.12 9.69 4.23
CA LYS A 155 -21.69 9.96 5.62
C LYS A 155 -20.88 11.24 5.76
N GLN A 156 -20.73 12.02 4.69
CA GLN A 156 -19.97 13.28 4.68
C GLN A 156 -18.50 13.10 5.10
N CYS A 157 -17.88 11.94 4.82
CA CYS A 157 -16.46 11.74 5.03
C CYS A 157 -15.64 12.71 4.21
N ARG A 158 -14.54 13.19 4.78
CA ARG A 158 -13.59 14.07 4.10
C ARG A 158 -12.65 13.23 3.23
N PHE A 159 -12.34 13.76 2.06
CA PHE A 159 -11.50 13.11 1.07
C PHE A 159 -10.09 13.72 1.05
N TYR A 160 -9.18 13.05 0.34
CA TYR A 160 -7.79 13.44 0.10
C TYR A 160 -6.90 13.37 1.34
N SER A 161 -5.71 13.97 1.26
CA SER A 161 -4.61 13.76 2.22
C SER A 161 -4.94 14.16 3.66
N PHE A 162 -5.75 15.21 3.85
CA PHE A 162 -6.19 15.68 5.17
C PHE A 162 -7.59 15.17 5.55
N GLY A 163 -8.13 14.28 4.74
CA GLY A 163 -9.45 13.71 4.94
C GLY A 163 -9.45 12.50 5.88
N ASP A 164 -10.58 11.83 5.92
CA ASP A 164 -10.75 10.63 6.70
C ASP A 164 -9.99 9.45 6.05
N ALA A 165 -9.78 8.40 6.82
CA ALA A 165 -9.07 7.21 6.36
C ALA A 165 -9.97 5.98 6.46
N MET A 166 -9.71 4.99 5.62
CA MET A 166 -10.32 3.67 5.68
C MET A 166 -9.27 2.62 6.07
N LEU A 167 -9.67 1.66 6.90
CA LEU A 167 -8.91 0.47 7.20
C LEU A 167 -9.45 -0.71 6.38
N ILE A 168 -8.59 -1.25 5.54
CA ILE A 168 -8.86 -2.46 4.76
C ILE A 168 -8.20 -3.63 5.47
N LEU A 169 -9.00 -4.50 6.06
CA LEU A 169 -8.53 -5.70 6.74
C LEU A 169 -8.15 -6.80 5.74
N PRO A 170 -7.26 -7.72 6.10
CA PRO A 170 -6.88 -8.84 5.25
C PRO A 170 -8.06 -9.68 4.75
N SER A 171 -9.11 -9.82 5.56
CA SER A 171 -10.34 -10.53 5.21
C SER A 171 -11.17 -9.85 4.11
N ALA A 172 -10.90 -8.57 3.82
CA ALA A 172 -11.56 -7.81 2.76
C ALA A 172 -10.83 -7.92 1.42
N LYS A 173 -9.59 -8.41 1.43
CA LYS A 173 -8.76 -8.60 0.24
C LYS A 173 -9.34 -9.67 -0.66
N ILE A 174 -9.40 -9.40 -1.95
CA ILE A 174 -9.77 -10.40 -2.97
C ILE A 174 -8.53 -11.18 -3.42
N ASN A 175 -8.72 -12.42 -3.76
CA ASN A 175 -7.66 -13.31 -4.28
C ASN A 175 -7.47 -13.11 -5.78
#